data_d80b7d063b8d7606ea007b9453d8661c
#
_entry.id   d80b7d063b8d7606ea007b9453d8661c
#
_cell.length_a   1.000
_cell.length_b   1.000
_cell.length_c   1.000
_cell.angle_alpha   90.00
_cell.angle_beta   90.00
_cell.angle_gamma   90.00
#
_symmetry.space_group_name_H-M   'P 1'
#
loop_
_entity.id
_entity.type
_entity.pdbx_description
1 polymer ?
#
loop_
_entity_poly.entity_id
_entity_poly.type
_entity_poly.pdbx_seq_one_letter_code
_entity_poly.pdbx_strand_id
1 'polypeptide(L)'
;MEGRVQIPFMKETPPLLKYLLGADSGQKGSKFRKNIRAYNSMFAFTSMGGRVDASINQSKGPFVFRMSGQNYHHIGSLLPEVGKKPQFAQLYIYDTENETDNRINTLLKHGTKTEIDHEILHELSKMLDQHNNLVKSFRMARDRYKTQPESTFCLRLLNSRTRDGRRYNMPTFSEVTGLIVGDFSEANFQRDVIIEHRTKGLRRITDLHPSFMPMTYPLIYPYGEDGYRPDISLRDVTDSPFKRQKLTMRQYYCFRLQQRLMRDTLYFKLVDYSNNI
;
A
#
# COMPACT_ATOMS: atom_id res chain seq x y z
N MET A 1 16.91 16.48 14.29
CA MET A 1 17.48 15.62 13.21
C MET A 1 18.55 16.35 12.37
N GLU A 2 18.92 17.54 12.75
CA GLU A 2 20.11 18.32 12.33
C GLU A 2 20.46 18.27 10.82
N GLY A 3 19.48 18.27 9.94
CA GLY A 3 19.72 18.27 8.48
C GLY A 3 20.31 17.00 7.88
N ARG A 4 20.58 15.96 8.67
CA ARG A 4 21.18 14.68 8.19
C ARG A 4 20.21 13.79 7.40
N VAL A 5 18.91 13.92 7.63
CA VAL A 5 17.91 13.16 6.89
C VAL A 5 17.53 13.94 5.64
N GLN A 6 17.88 13.40 4.48
CA GLN A 6 17.55 13.95 3.16
C GLN A 6 16.76 12.90 2.36
N ILE A 7 15.45 12.94 2.55
CA ILE A 7 14.52 12.21 1.68
C ILE A 7 13.71 13.25 0.90
N PRO A 8 13.42 13.00 -0.39
CA PRO A 8 12.55 13.87 -1.17
C PRO A 8 11.20 14.03 -0.49
N PHE A 9 10.63 15.19 -0.63
CA PHE A 9 9.25 15.38 -0.19
C PHE A 9 8.31 14.51 -1.02
N MET A 10 7.21 14.11 -0.41
CA MET A 10 6.13 13.46 -1.16
C MET A 10 5.60 14.40 -2.24
N LYS A 11 5.09 13.84 -3.32
CA LYS A 11 4.39 14.60 -4.35
C LYS A 11 3.20 15.35 -3.74
N GLU A 12 2.75 16.37 -4.44
CA GLU A 12 1.52 17.04 -4.08
C GLU A 12 0.35 16.06 -4.05
N THR A 13 -0.50 16.20 -3.03
CA THR A 13 -1.68 15.35 -2.86
C THR A 13 -2.57 15.42 -4.10
N PRO A 14 -3.03 14.29 -4.68
CA PRO A 14 -3.96 14.31 -5.79
C PRO A 14 -5.18 15.17 -5.49
N PRO A 15 -5.70 15.93 -6.48
CA PRO A 15 -6.77 16.89 -6.25
C PRO A 15 -8.01 16.32 -5.56
N LEU A 16 -8.41 15.10 -5.93
CA LEU A 16 -9.53 14.41 -5.30
C LEU A 16 -9.30 14.19 -3.79
N LEU A 17 -8.15 13.66 -3.40
CA LEU A 17 -7.83 13.45 -1.98
C LEU A 17 -7.69 14.78 -1.23
N LYS A 18 -7.11 15.79 -1.86
CA LYS A 18 -7.03 17.14 -1.30
C LYS A 18 -8.42 17.71 -1.02
N TYR A 19 -9.35 17.54 -1.95
CA TYR A 19 -10.75 17.93 -1.79
C TYR A 19 -11.42 17.14 -0.66
N LEU A 20 -11.41 15.81 -0.70
CA LEU A 20 -12.11 14.95 0.28
C LEU A 20 -11.60 15.15 1.73
N LEU A 21 -10.32 15.50 1.90
CA LEU A 21 -9.70 15.78 3.19
C LEU A 21 -9.88 17.25 3.64
N GLY A 22 -10.30 18.11 2.75
CA GLY A 22 -10.53 19.53 3.05
C GLY A 22 -11.77 19.75 3.90
N ALA A 23 -11.80 20.87 4.67
CA ALA A 23 -12.97 21.26 5.46
C ALA A 23 -14.17 21.60 4.55
N ASP A 24 -13.91 22.18 3.39
CA ASP A 24 -14.92 22.69 2.45
C ASP A 24 -15.58 21.60 1.58
N SER A 25 -15.22 20.33 1.79
CA SER A 25 -15.75 19.19 1.01
C SER A 25 -17.18 18.77 1.38
N GLY A 26 -17.81 19.46 2.30
CA GLY A 26 -19.21 19.25 2.69
C GLY A 26 -19.48 17.82 3.19
N GLN A 27 -20.67 17.31 2.87
CA GLN A 27 -21.12 15.99 3.32
C GLN A 27 -20.29 14.84 2.71
N LYS A 28 -19.85 14.98 1.44
CA LYS A 28 -19.04 13.96 0.73
C LYS A 28 -17.69 13.76 1.44
N GLY A 29 -16.98 14.84 1.74
CA GLY A 29 -15.72 14.73 2.48
C GLY A 29 -15.91 14.27 3.91
N SER A 30 -16.98 14.65 4.59
CA SER A 30 -17.29 14.16 5.94
C SER A 30 -17.49 12.63 5.95
N LYS A 31 -18.27 12.09 5.00
CA LYS A 31 -18.44 10.63 4.83
C LYS A 31 -17.10 9.92 4.56
N PHE A 32 -16.28 10.52 3.69
CA PHE A 32 -14.94 9.97 3.39
C PHE A 32 -14.05 9.92 4.62
N ARG A 33 -13.89 11.05 5.33
CA ARG A 33 -13.04 11.14 6.53
C ARG A 33 -13.48 10.17 7.64
N LYS A 34 -14.79 10.06 7.87
CA LYS A 34 -15.36 9.11 8.84
C LYS A 34 -15.03 7.66 8.51
N ASN A 35 -14.94 7.31 7.23
CA ASN A 35 -14.77 5.94 6.75
C ASN A 35 -13.41 5.70 6.07
N ILE A 36 -12.42 6.56 6.30
CA ILE A 36 -11.15 6.57 5.58
C ILE A 36 -10.39 5.25 5.67
N ARG A 37 -10.46 4.57 6.82
CA ARG A 37 -9.85 3.24 7.02
C ARG A 37 -10.51 2.18 6.14
N ALA A 38 -11.84 2.22 6.06
CA ALA A 38 -12.61 1.30 5.21
C ALA A 38 -12.26 1.52 3.74
N TYR A 39 -12.24 2.77 3.26
CA TYR A 39 -11.79 3.07 1.90
C TYR A 39 -10.36 2.59 1.65
N ASN A 40 -9.41 2.86 2.55
CA ASN A 40 -8.05 2.38 2.37
C ASN A 40 -7.96 0.85 2.32
N SER A 41 -8.68 0.14 3.19
CA SER A 41 -8.66 -1.33 3.23
C SER A 41 -9.21 -1.96 1.96
N MET A 42 -10.21 -1.33 1.33
CA MET A 42 -10.76 -1.79 0.04
C MET A 42 -9.75 -1.68 -1.11
N PHE A 43 -8.80 -0.75 -1.04
CA PHE A 43 -7.75 -0.58 -2.04
C PHE A 43 -6.43 -1.29 -1.68
N ALA A 44 -6.31 -1.84 -0.47
CA ALA A 44 -5.10 -2.56 -0.07
C ALA A 44 -4.84 -3.79 -0.95
N PHE A 45 -3.57 -4.01 -1.30
CA PHE A 45 -3.12 -5.17 -2.09
C PHE A 45 -2.87 -6.40 -1.22
N THR A 46 -2.70 -6.19 0.08
CA THR A 46 -2.28 -7.20 1.05
C THR A 46 -3.32 -7.40 2.13
N SER A 47 -3.43 -8.63 2.62
CA SER A 47 -4.17 -8.92 3.84
C SER A 47 -3.27 -8.77 5.06
N MET A 48 -3.81 -8.30 6.17
CA MET A 48 -3.10 -8.31 7.45
C MET A 48 -3.11 -9.73 8.01
N GLY A 49 -1.91 -10.29 8.24
CA GLY A 49 -1.73 -11.56 8.96
C GLY A 49 -1.56 -11.31 10.45
N GLY A 50 -2.08 -12.21 11.25
CA GLY A 50 -2.06 -12.15 12.72
C GLY A 50 -3.39 -12.66 13.28
N ARG A 51 -3.38 -13.12 14.52
CA ARG A 51 -4.59 -13.53 15.22
C ARG A 51 -5.11 -12.36 16.04
N VAL A 52 -6.30 -11.86 15.70
CA VAL A 52 -7.01 -10.90 16.54
C VAL A 52 -7.56 -11.65 17.75
N ASP A 53 -7.19 -11.22 18.94
CA ASP A 53 -7.69 -11.79 20.19
C ASP A 53 -8.99 -11.09 20.57
N ALA A 54 -10.12 -11.67 20.19
CA ALA A 54 -11.45 -11.17 20.51
C ALA A 54 -11.85 -11.43 21.98
N SER A 55 -11.14 -12.30 22.71
CA SER A 55 -11.50 -12.69 24.09
C SER A 55 -11.39 -11.53 25.08
N ILE A 56 -10.49 -10.59 24.79
CA ILE A 56 -10.23 -9.43 25.67
C ILE A 56 -11.41 -8.45 25.75
N ASN A 57 -12.30 -8.47 24.75
CA ASN A 57 -13.46 -7.57 24.66
C ASN A 57 -14.76 -8.24 25.17
N GLN A 58 -14.67 -9.36 25.88
CA GLN A 58 -15.83 -10.03 26.48
C GLN A 58 -16.29 -9.36 27.80
N SER A 59 -15.49 -8.48 28.38
CA SER A 59 -15.82 -7.71 29.57
C SER A 59 -16.38 -6.33 29.23
N LYS A 60 -17.07 -5.66 30.20
CA LYS A 60 -17.63 -4.31 30.02
C LYS A 60 -16.60 -3.16 30.02
N GLY A 61 -15.33 -3.45 29.76
CA GLY A 61 -14.25 -2.45 29.64
C GLY A 61 -14.25 -1.71 28.30
N PRO A 62 -13.41 -0.68 28.13
CA PRO A 62 -13.22 -0.02 26.83
C PRO A 62 -12.68 -1.04 25.82
N PHE A 63 -13.07 -0.86 24.53
CA PHE A 63 -12.63 -1.75 23.46
C PHE A 63 -11.10 -1.73 23.31
N VAL A 64 -10.48 -2.91 23.36
CA VAL A 64 -9.04 -3.09 23.20
C VAL A 64 -8.78 -3.95 21.96
N PHE A 65 -8.02 -3.42 21.01
CA PHE A 65 -7.55 -4.20 19.89
C PHE A 65 -6.25 -4.92 20.25
N ARG A 66 -6.32 -6.23 20.41
CA ARG A 66 -5.15 -7.07 20.71
C ARG A 66 -4.88 -8.00 19.55
N MET A 67 -3.66 -7.96 19.07
CA MET A 67 -3.16 -8.88 18.06
C MET A 67 -2.07 -9.75 18.65
N SER A 68 -2.21 -11.07 18.50
CA SER A 68 -1.23 -12.05 18.96
C SER A 68 -0.32 -12.45 17.82
N GLY A 69 0.99 -12.52 18.09
CA GLY A 69 2.01 -12.92 17.13
C GLY A 69 2.68 -11.74 16.42
N GLN A 70 3.51 -12.06 15.44
CA GLN A 70 4.22 -11.07 14.65
C GLN A 70 3.30 -10.48 13.59
N ASN A 71 3.19 -9.15 13.54
CA ASN A 71 2.44 -8.45 12.49
C ASN A 71 3.17 -8.62 11.15
N TYR A 72 2.47 -9.19 10.19
CA TYR A 72 2.96 -9.29 8.81
C TYR A 72 1.80 -9.17 7.83
N HIS A 73 2.13 -8.76 6.63
CA HIS A 73 1.16 -8.69 5.55
C HIS A 73 1.42 -9.80 4.54
N HIS A 74 0.34 -10.36 4.05
CA HIS A 74 0.36 -11.40 3.05
C HIS A 74 -0.18 -10.90 1.73
N ILE A 75 0.45 -11.35 0.66
CA ILE A 75 -0.08 -11.25 -0.69
C ILE A 75 -0.38 -12.64 -1.22
N GLY A 76 -1.55 -12.81 -1.84
CA GLY A 76 -1.96 -14.05 -2.48
C GLY A 76 -1.53 -14.11 -3.95
N SER A 77 -2.06 -15.11 -4.67
CA SER A 77 -1.92 -15.22 -6.13
C SER A 77 -2.58 -14.04 -6.86
N LEU A 78 -2.19 -13.83 -8.11
CA LEU A 78 -2.78 -12.79 -8.97
C LEU A 78 -4.27 -13.06 -9.28
N LEU A 79 -4.66 -14.33 -9.37
CA LEU A 79 -6.05 -14.73 -9.61
C LEU A 79 -6.64 -15.48 -8.41
N PRO A 80 -7.96 -15.39 -8.19
CA PRO A 80 -8.63 -16.18 -7.17
C PRO A 80 -8.63 -17.68 -7.52
N GLU A 81 -8.78 -18.51 -6.50
CA GLU A 81 -9.07 -19.92 -6.70
C GLU A 81 -10.42 -20.10 -7.41
N VAL A 82 -10.55 -21.19 -8.16
CA VAL A 82 -11.78 -21.49 -8.89
C VAL A 82 -12.99 -21.49 -7.94
N GLY A 83 -14.02 -20.72 -8.29
CA GLY A 83 -15.24 -20.57 -7.48
C GLY A 83 -15.13 -19.61 -6.31
N LYS A 84 -13.96 -19.01 -6.05
CA LYS A 84 -13.80 -17.96 -5.01
C LYS A 84 -13.89 -16.56 -5.61
N LYS A 85 -14.45 -15.63 -4.83
CA LYS A 85 -14.47 -14.21 -5.20
C LYS A 85 -13.08 -13.58 -5.02
N PRO A 86 -12.69 -12.62 -5.89
CA PRO A 86 -11.41 -11.93 -5.78
C PRO A 86 -11.30 -11.12 -4.49
N GLN A 87 -10.09 -10.99 -3.96
CA GLN A 87 -9.77 -10.23 -2.74
C GLN A 87 -8.44 -9.48 -2.91
N PHE A 88 -8.30 -8.34 -2.25
CA PHE A 88 -7.05 -7.56 -2.21
C PHE A 88 -6.47 -7.27 -3.60
N ALA A 89 -5.23 -7.68 -3.86
CA ALA A 89 -4.55 -7.49 -5.13
C ALA A 89 -5.31 -8.07 -6.34
N GLN A 90 -6.06 -9.15 -6.15
CA GLN A 90 -6.85 -9.80 -7.19
C GLN A 90 -7.95 -8.89 -7.76
N LEU A 91 -8.46 -7.95 -6.95
CA LEU A 91 -9.49 -6.99 -7.36
C LEU A 91 -9.02 -6.04 -8.48
N TYR A 92 -7.72 -5.88 -8.64
CA TYR A 92 -7.15 -5.08 -9.73
C TYR A 92 -7.03 -5.85 -11.05
N ILE A 93 -7.18 -7.17 -11.03
CA ILE A 93 -6.91 -8.06 -12.17
C ILE A 93 -8.17 -8.80 -12.64
N TYR A 94 -8.89 -9.40 -11.71
CA TYR A 94 -10.00 -10.32 -11.99
C TYR A 94 -11.35 -9.64 -11.77
N ASP A 95 -12.29 -9.88 -12.70
CA ASP A 95 -13.67 -9.38 -12.63
C ASP A 95 -13.75 -7.85 -12.40
N THR A 96 -12.94 -7.12 -13.16
CA THR A 96 -12.81 -5.66 -13.00
C THR A 96 -14.05 -4.87 -13.46
N GLU A 97 -15.01 -5.50 -14.13
CA GLU A 97 -16.30 -4.90 -14.47
C GLU A 97 -17.17 -4.74 -13.22
N ASN A 98 -17.06 -5.68 -12.28
CA ASN A 98 -17.75 -5.67 -10.99
C ASN A 98 -16.85 -5.24 -9.83
N GLU A 99 -15.75 -4.52 -10.11
CA GLU A 99 -14.72 -4.19 -9.12
C GLU A 99 -15.28 -3.48 -7.88
N THR A 100 -16.13 -2.48 -8.08
CA THR A 100 -16.74 -1.69 -6.99
C THR A 100 -17.51 -2.59 -6.02
N ASP A 101 -18.39 -3.43 -6.56
CA ASP A 101 -19.21 -4.35 -5.76
C ASP A 101 -18.35 -5.41 -5.07
N ASN A 102 -17.32 -5.92 -5.76
CA ASN A 102 -16.40 -6.89 -5.20
C ASN A 102 -15.59 -6.29 -4.03
N ARG A 103 -15.17 -5.02 -4.11
CA ARG A 103 -14.49 -4.30 -3.02
C ARG A 103 -15.40 -4.13 -1.81
N ILE A 104 -16.65 -3.72 -2.00
CA ILE A 104 -17.63 -3.57 -0.92
C ILE A 104 -17.94 -4.94 -0.28
N ASN A 105 -18.18 -5.97 -1.09
CA ASN A 105 -18.44 -7.31 -0.60
C ASN A 105 -17.28 -7.89 0.24
N THR A 106 -16.03 -7.56 -0.12
CA THR A 106 -14.85 -7.95 0.66
C THR A 106 -14.85 -7.29 2.03
N LEU A 107 -15.20 -6.00 2.11
CA LEU A 107 -15.29 -5.27 3.37
C LEU A 107 -16.38 -5.84 4.29
N LEU A 108 -17.57 -6.13 3.74
CA LEU A 108 -18.71 -6.67 4.48
C LEU A 108 -18.42 -8.05 5.08
N LYS A 109 -17.66 -8.90 4.40
CA LYS A 109 -17.24 -10.21 4.93
C LYS A 109 -16.42 -10.11 6.21
N HIS A 110 -15.71 -9.00 6.40
CA HIS A 110 -14.92 -8.75 7.61
C HIS A 110 -15.74 -8.10 8.74
N GLY A 111 -17.08 -8.09 8.64
CA GLY A 111 -17.99 -7.66 9.70
C GLY A 111 -18.12 -6.15 9.86
N THR A 112 -17.64 -5.37 8.93
CA THR A 112 -17.70 -3.91 8.99
C THR A 112 -19.09 -3.43 8.55
N LYS A 113 -19.86 -2.88 9.49
CA LYS A 113 -21.17 -2.25 9.21
C LYS A 113 -21.00 -0.78 8.78
N THR A 114 -20.18 -0.53 7.80
CA THR A 114 -19.86 0.84 7.36
C THR A 114 -20.61 1.16 6.08
N GLU A 115 -21.35 2.25 6.07
CA GLU A 115 -21.98 2.76 4.87
C GLU A 115 -20.92 3.37 3.95
N ILE A 116 -20.67 2.71 2.82
CA ILE A 116 -19.72 3.14 1.80
C ILE A 116 -20.45 3.88 0.69
N ASP A 117 -19.94 5.05 0.36
CA ASP A 117 -20.44 5.84 -0.77
C ASP A 117 -19.79 5.32 -2.07
N HIS A 118 -20.62 4.80 -2.97
CA HIS A 118 -20.18 4.19 -4.25
C HIS A 118 -19.50 5.19 -5.18
N GLU A 119 -19.96 6.45 -5.17
CA GLU A 119 -19.36 7.50 -5.99
C GLU A 119 -17.94 7.82 -5.55
N ILE A 120 -17.73 7.98 -4.24
CA ILE A 120 -16.38 8.18 -3.67
C ILE A 120 -15.47 7.01 -4.02
N LEU A 121 -15.97 5.77 -3.88
CA LEU A 121 -15.18 4.58 -4.18
C LEU A 121 -14.75 4.55 -5.65
N HIS A 122 -15.67 4.86 -6.56
CA HIS A 122 -15.40 4.92 -7.99
C HIS A 122 -14.38 6.01 -8.37
N GLU A 123 -14.52 7.21 -7.79
CA GLU A 123 -13.58 8.31 -8.02
C GLU A 123 -12.18 7.98 -7.49
N LEU A 124 -12.08 7.34 -6.30
CA LEU A 124 -10.81 6.89 -5.74
C LEU A 124 -10.16 5.82 -6.62
N SER A 125 -10.94 4.87 -7.16
CA SER A 125 -10.43 3.87 -8.10
C SER A 125 -9.83 4.53 -9.34
N LYS A 126 -10.55 5.45 -9.97
CA LYS A 126 -10.04 6.22 -11.12
C LYS A 126 -8.77 7.01 -10.80
N MET A 127 -8.74 7.67 -9.65
CA MET A 127 -7.57 8.41 -9.21
C MET A 127 -6.35 7.49 -9.05
N LEU A 128 -6.52 6.32 -8.45
CA LEU A 128 -5.44 5.35 -8.28
C LEU A 128 -4.99 4.77 -9.63
N ASP A 129 -5.89 4.46 -10.54
CA ASP A 129 -5.56 4.02 -11.91
C ASP A 129 -4.70 5.06 -12.66
N GLN A 130 -4.99 6.35 -12.47
CA GLN A 130 -4.24 7.42 -13.12
C GLN A 130 -2.86 7.66 -12.50
N HIS A 131 -2.74 7.56 -11.18
CA HIS A 131 -1.56 8.05 -10.48
C HIS A 131 -0.68 6.95 -9.89
N ASN A 132 -1.23 5.81 -9.47
CA ASN A 132 -0.53 4.82 -8.68
C ASN A 132 0.23 3.81 -9.55
N ASN A 133 1.56 3.78 -9.43
CA ASN A 133 2.40 2.89 -10.23
C ASN A 133 2.20 1.40 -9.90
N LEU A 134 1.87 1.05 -8.65
CA LEU A 134 1.52 -0.33 -8.30
C LEU A 134 0.20 -0.74 -8.98
N VAL A 135 -0.83 0.11 -8.91
CA VAL A 135 -2.11 -0.16 -9.61
C VAL A 135 -1.87 -0.39 -11.09
N LYS A 136 -1.10 0.47 -11.76
CA LYS A 136 -0.75 0.31 -13.18
C LYS A 136 -0.08 -1.03 -13.46
N SER A 137 0.79 -1.50 -12.56
CA SER A 137 1.45 -2.80 -12.69
C SER A 137 0.45 -3.96 -12.65
N PHE A 138 -0.50 -3.91 -11.72
CA PHE A 138 -1.54 -4.93 -11.63
C PHE A 138 -2.54 -4.85 -12.79
N ARG A 139 -2.84 -3.64 -13.29
CA ARG A 139 -3.65 -3.48 -14.52
C ARG A 139 -2.95 -4.04 -15.75
N MET A 140 -1.63 -3.92 -15.87
CA MET A 140 -0.87 -4.59 -16.93
C MET A 140 -0.97 -6.12 -16.83
N ALA A 141 -0.93 -6.69 -15.63
CA ALA A 141 -1.17 -8.11 -15.42
C ALA A 141 -2.60 -8.52 -15.80
N ARG A 142 -3.62 -7.68 -15.52
CA ARG A 142 -5.00 -7.84 -15.98
C ARG A 142 -5.08 -7.90 -17.51
N ASP A 143 -4.46 -6.95 -18.19
CA ASP A 143 -4.52 -6.86 -19.64
C ASP A 143 -3.85 -8.07 -20.30
N ARG A 144 -2.76 -8.56 -19.70
CA ARG A 144 -2.13 -9.82 -20.09
C ARG A 144 -3.06 -11.01 -19.91
N TYR A 145 -3.73 -11.12 -18.74
CA TYR A 145 -4.67 -12.18 -18.46
C TYR A 145 -5.84 -12.18 -19.45
N LYS A 146 -6.39 -10.99 -19.78
CA LYS A 146 -7.49 -10.87 -20.77
C LYS A 146 -7.06 -11.29 -22.18
N THR A 147 -5.82 -11.00 -22.57
CA THR A 147 -5.30 -11.30 -23.91
C THR A 147 -4.88 -12.75 -24.07
N GLN A 148 -4.30 -13.35 -23.01
CA GLN A 148 -3.76 -14.71 -23.03
C GLN A 148 -4.07 -15.44 -21.71
N PRO A 149 -5.32 -15.88 -21.49
CA PRO A 149 -5.74 -16.49 -20.22
C PRO A 149 -5.00 -17.77 -19.85
N GLU A 150 -4.54 -18.52 -20.86
CA GLU A 150 -3.83 -19.80 -20.67
C GLU A 150 -2.32 -19.62 -20.40
N SER A 151 -1.79 -18.41 -20.56
CA SER A 151 -0.36 -18.18 -20.34
C SER A 151 -0.03 -18.10 -18.85
N THR A 152 1.02 -18.78 -18.42
CA THR A 152 1.59 -18.61 -17.09
C THR A 152 2.39 -17.32 -17.01
N PHE A 153 2.13 -16.49 -16.01
CA PHE A 153 2.88 -15.27 -15.76
C PHE A 153 2.96 -14.97 -14.26
N CYS A 154 3.93 -14.19 -13.86
CA CYS A 154 4.02 -13.69 -12.50
C CYS A 154 4.36 -12.19 -12.49
N LEU A 155 4.01 -11.52 -11.41
CA LEU A 155 4.38 -10.14 -11.14
C LEU A 155 5.51 -10.14 -10.10
N ARG A 156 6.65 -9.59 -10.45
CA ARG A 156 7.81 -9.46 -9.59
C ARG A 156 7.84 -8.05 -8.99
N LEU A 157 7.79 -7.96 -7.67
CA LEU A 157 7.99 -6.71 -6.94
C LEU A 157 9.48 -6.57 -6.61
N LEU A 158 10.12 -5.60 -7.20
CA LEU A 158 11.55 -5.38 -7.04
C LEU A 158 11.86 -4.79 -5.65
N ASN A 159 12.75 -5.45 -4.91
CA ASN A 159 13.24 -4.96 -3.63
C ASN A 159 14.43 -4.00 -3.79
N SER A 160 15.27 -4.25 -4.81
CA SER A 160 16.44 -3.42 -5.09
C SER A 160 16.08 -2.27 -6.03
N ARG A 161 16.60 -1.09 -5.73
CA ARG A 161 16.55 0.07 -6.62
C ARG A 161 17.94 0.27 -7.23
N THR A 162 18.02 0.16 -8.54
CA THR A 162 19.28 0.16 -9.32
C THR A 162 20.00 1.51 -9.34
N ARG A 163 19.40 2.57 -8.81
CA ARG A 163 20.00 3.90 -8.77
C ARG A 163 20.65 4.21 -7.42
N ASP A 164 21.73 4.98 -7.50
CA ASP A 164 22.54 5.50 -6.39
C ASP A 164 21.67 5.79 -5.16
N GLY A 165 21.88 5.06 -4.06
CA GLY A 165 21.17 5.22 -2.80
C GLY A 165 21.31 6.62 -2.17
N ARG A 166 22.17 7.48 -2.73
CA ARG A 166 22.33 8.88 -2.36
C ARG A 166 21.20 9.77 -2.88
N ARG A 167 20.48 9.33 -3.92
CA ARG A 167 19.31 10.04 -4.46
C ARG A 167 18.06 9.16 -4.33
N TYR A 168 17.27 9.46 -3.34
CA TYR A 168 15.92 8.90 -3.23
C TYR A 168 15.03 9.54 -4.31
N ASN A 169 14.98 8.93 -5.49
CA ASN A 169 14.07 9.33 -6.54
C ASN A 169 12.76 8.52 -6.42
N MET A 170 11.64 9.10 -6.86
CA MET A 170 10.43 8.33 -7.01
C MET A 170 10.65 7.24 -8.06
N PRO A 171 10.33 5.97 -7.74
CA PRO A 171 10.51 4.88 -8.69
C PRO A 171 9.61 5.08 -9.90
N THR A 172 10.14 4.80 -11.07
CA THR A 172 9.36 4.66 -12.28
C THR A 172 8.58 3.35 -12.24
N PHE A 173 7.58 3.22 -13.08
CA PHE A 173 6.77 1.99 -13.19
C PHE A 173 7.64 0.73 -13.32
N SER A 174 8.63 0.73 -14.21
CA SER A 174 9.54 -0.40 -14.44
C SER A 174 10.54 -0.67 -13.29
N GLU A 175 10.75 0.29 -12.40
CA GLU A 175 11.59 0.12 -11.21
C GLU A 175 10.84 -0.48 -10.01
N VAL A 176 9.50 -0.48 -10.06
CA VAL A 176 8.65 -1.03 -8.98
C VAL A 176 8.32 -2.50 -9.25
N THR A 177 8.01 -2.84 -10.50
CA THR A 177 7.52 -4.18 -10.87
C THR A 177 8.04 -4.63 -12.22
N GLY A 178 8.18 -5.95 -12.38
CA GLY A 178 8.42 -6.61 -13.67
C GLY A 178 7.38 -7.70 -13.90
N LEU A 179 6.77 -7.72 -15.08
CA LEU A 179 5.93 -8.83 -15.52
C LEU A 179 6.82 -9.87 -16.20
N ILE A 180 6.81 -11.11 -15.68
CA ILE A 180 7.58 -12.23 -16.24
C ILE A 180 6.58 -13.22 -16.81
N VAL A 181 6.84 -13.66 -18.05
CA VAL A 181 6.01 -14.61 -18.79
C VAL A 181 6.79 -15.91 -19.00
N GLY A 182 6.13 -17.06 -18.79
CA GLY A 182 6.73 -18.39 -18.92
C GLY A 182 7.27 -18.93 -17.61
N ASP A 183 8.07 -19.99 -17.68
CA ASP A 183 8.68 -20.63 -16.51
C ASP A 183 9.77 -19.74 -15.90
N PHE A 184 9.74 -19.61 -14.59
CA PHE A 184 10.73 -18.85 -13.84
C PHE A 184 11.32 -19.71 -12.72
N SER A 185 12.64 -19.58 -12.48
CA SER A 185 13.28 -20.18 -11.33
C SER A 185 13.51 -19.15 -10.24
N GLU A 186 13.14 -19.48 -9.01
CA GLU A 186 13.27 -18.59 -7.84
C GLU A 186 14.74 -18.28 -7.48
N ALA A 187 15.69 -19.05 -7.98
CA ALA A 187 17.10 -18.97 -7.59
C ALA A 187 17.77 -17.61 -7.86
N ASN A 188 17.24 -16.83 -8.80
CA ASN A 188 17.83 -15.54 -9.22
C ASN A 188 17.20 -14.30 -8.57
N PHE A 189 16.22 -14.46 -7.65
CA PHE A 189 15.40 -13.35 -7.19
C PHE A 189 15.49 -13.11 -5.67
N GLN A 190 16.71 -13.06 -5.15
CA GLN A 190 16.93 -12.80 -3.72
C GLN A 190 16.28 -11.49 -3.29
N ARG A 191 15.36 -11.58 -2.29
CA ARG A 191 14.64 -10.49 -1.65
C ARG A 191 13.49 -9.84 -2.44
N ASP A 192 13.26 -10.21 -3.70
CA ASP A 192 12.07 -9.75 -4.43
C ASP A 192 10.84 -10.58 -4.04
N VAL A 193 9.66 -9.98 -4.15
CA VAL A 193 8.40 -10.71 -3.94
C VAL A 193 7.83 -11.08 -5.30
N ILE A 194 7.69 -12.38 -5.54
CA ILE A 194 7.09 -12.92 -6.76
C ILE A 194 5.64 -13.30 -6.46
N ILE A 195 4.72 -12.75 -7.23
CA ILE A 195 3.29 -13.01 -7.14
C ILE A 195 2.91 -13.81 -8.37
N GLU A 196 2.67 -15.10 -8.17
CA GLU A 196 2.36 -16.01 -9.25
C GLU A 196 0.89 -15.92 -9.68
N HIS A 197 0.64 -16.30 -10.93
CA HIS A 197 -0.68 -16.32 -11.55
C HIS A 197 -1.70 -17.14 -10.73
N ARG A 198 -1.36 -18.40 -10.41
CA ARG A 198 -2.16 -19.30 -9.57
C ARG A 198 -1.25 -20.13 -8.68
N THR A 199 -1.13 -19.76 -7.43
CA THR A 199 -0.43 -20.56 -6.42
C THR A 199 -1.31 -20.88 -5.24
N LYS A 200 -1.05 -22.02 -4.61
CA LYS A 200 -1.64 -22.34 -3.31
C LYS A 200 -0.78 -21.68 -2.24
N GLY A 201 -1.35 -20.70 -1.56
CA GLY A 201 -0.71 -20.11 -0.39
C GLY A 201 -0.53 -18.59 -0.47
N LEU A 202 -0.18 -18.02 0.67
CA LEU A 202 0.04 -16.61 0.86
C LEU A 202 1.55 -16.37 1.03
N ARG A 203 2.11 -15.41 0.29
CA ARG A 203 3.49 -14.97 0.48
C ARG A 203 3.54 -13.79 1.44
N ARG A 204 4.50 -13.83 2.35
CA ARG A 204 4.76 -12.74 3.28
C ARG A 204 5.54 -11.64 2.58
N ILE A 205 5.07 -10.39 2.73
CA ILE A 205 5.86 -9.21 2.40
C ILE A 205 6.45 -8.62 3.69
N THR A 206 7.76 -8.39 3.70
CA THR A 206 8.45 -7.80 4.86
C THR A 206 8.24 -6.30 4.92
N ASP A 207 8.19 -5.74 6.13
CA ASP A 207 8.13 -4.31 6.42
C ASP A 207 9.36 -3.51 5.93
N LEU A 208 10.43 -4.22 5.60
CA LEU A 208 11.64 -3.64 4.99
C LEU A 208 11.56 -3.55 3.46
N HIS A 209 10.52 -4.12 2.85
CA HIS A 209 10.33 -4.03 1.40
C HIS A 209 9.77 -2.65 1.02
N PRO A 210 10.34 -1.96 0.01
CA PRO A 210 9.90 -0.61 -0.36
C PRO A 210 8.42 -0.51 -0.71
N SER A 211 7.85 -1.56 -1.31
CA SER A 211 6.43 -1.60 -1.66
C SER A 211 5.50 -1.99 -0.51
N PHE A 212 6.01 -2.32 0.69
CA PHE A 212 5.18 -2.75 1.83
C PHE A 212 4.13 -1.70 2.20
N MET A 213 4.56 -0.49 2.50
CA MET A 213 3.65 0.59 2.90
C MET A 213 2.68 1.00 1.78
N PRO A 214 3.11 1.25 0.53
CA PRO A 214 2.17 1.61 -0.52
C PRO A 214 1.18 0.49 -0.89
N MET A 215 1.52 -0.78 -0.69
CA MET A 215 0.58 -1.89 -0.87
C MET A 215 -0.44 -2.01 0.27
N THR A 216 -0.06 -1.61 1.46
CA THR A 216 -0.94 -1.64 2.65
C THR A 216 -1.81 -0.40 2.72
N TYR A 217 -1.24 0.76 2.37
CA TYR A 217 -1.89 2.07 2.52
C TYR A 217 -1.88 2.88 1.21
N PRO A 218 -2.57 2.40 0.15
CA PRO A 218 -2.53 3.06 -1.16
C PRO A 218 -3.10 4.48 -1.17
N LEU A 219 -3.99 4.85 -0.25
CA LEU A 219 -4.47 6.23 -0.14
C LEU A 219 -3.46 7.18 0.54
N ILE A 220 -2.56 6.65 1.38
CA ILE A 220 -1.43 7.42 1.94
C ILE A 220 -0.30 7.56 0.92
N TYR A 221 -0.14 6.55 0.05
CA TYR A 221 0.85 6.48 -1.02
C TYR A 221 0.19 6.48 -2.40
N PRO A 222 -0.52 7.57 -2.77
CA PRO A 222 -1.41 7.58 -3.94
C PRO A 222 -0.69 7.42 -5.27
N TYR A 223 0.62 7.63 -5.31
CA TYR A 223 1.46 7.43 -6.49
C TYR A 223 2.18 6.08 -6.51
N GLY A 224 2.02 5.26 -5.44
CA GLY A 224 2.76 4.01 -5.27
C GLY A 224 4.24 4.22 -5.00
N GLU A 225 4.58 5.36 -4.36
CA GLU A 225 5.94 5.71 -4.00
C GLU A 225 6.51 4.79 -2.92
N ASP A 226 7.83 4.60 -2.93
CA ASP A 226 8.50 3.72 -1.98
C ASP A 226 8.26 4.13 -0.51
N GLY A 227 8.02 3.13 0.31
CA GLY A 227 8.11 3.21 1.76
C GLY A 227 9.57 3.22 2.25
N TYR A 228 9.76 2.87 3.51
CA TYR A 228 11.10 2.71 4.07
C TYR A 228 11.84 1.52 3.43
N ARG A 229 13.15 1.68 3.26
CA ARG A 229 14.09 0.61 2.90
C ARG A 229 15.44 0.81 3.62
N PRO A 230 16.16 -0.28 3.95
CA PRO A 230 17.35 -0.20 4.80
C PRO A 230 18.59 0.43 4.15
N ASP A 231 18.59 0.64 2.83
CA ASP A 231 19.72 1.14 2.04
C ASP A 231 19.74 2.66 1.91
N ILE A 232 18.74 3.39 2.44
CA ILE A 232 18.70 4.85 2.39
C ILE A 232 19.85 5.41 3.24
N SER A 233 20.76 6.12 2.60
CA SER A 233 21.90 6.76 3.27
C SER A 233 21.50 8.05 3.98
N LEU A 234 22.17 8.32 5.09
CA LEU A 234 22.17 9.65 5.72
C LEU A 234 23.11 10.56 4.94
N ARG A 235 22.86 11.87 4.97
CA ARG A 235 23.81 12.86 4.44
C ARG A 235 25.11 12.80 5.26
N ASP A 236 26.25 12.72 4.58
CA ASP A 236 27.55 12.87 5.21
C ASP A 236 27.70 14.31 5.73
N VAL A 237 27.80 14.42 7.04
CA VAL A 237 28.24 15.64 7.69
C VAL A 237 29.72 15.43 8.01
N THR A 238 30.57 16.16 7.37
CA THR A 238 32.05 16.01 7.32
C THR A 238 32.76 15.95 8.67
N ASP A 239 32.10 16.23 9.79
CA ASP A 239 32.71 16.20 11.14
C ASP A 239 31.88 15.39 12.16
N SER A 240 31.10 14.41 11.68
CA SER A 240 30.23 13.66 12.60
C SER A 240 30.93 12.41 13.15
N PRO A 241 31.12 12.30 14.48
CA PRO A 241 31.68 11.11 15.11
C PRO A 241 30.74 9.88 15.06
N PHE A 242 29.59 9.98 14.42
CA PHE A 242 28.60 8.92 14.41
C PHE A 242 28.94 7.83 13.39
N LYS A 243 29.10 6.60 13.89
CA LYS A 243 29.36 5.38 13.09
C LYS A 243 28.22 4.98 12.14
N ARG A 244 27.00 5.52 12.31
CA ARG A 244 25.82 5.09 11.52
C ARG A 244 25.67 5.95 10.27
N GLN A 245 25.72 5.30 9.11
CA GLN A 245 25.60 5.91 7.79
C GLN A 245 24.22 5.76 7.15
N LYS A 246 23.37 4.85 7.69
CA LYS A 246 22.05 4.54 7.11
C LYS A 246 20.91 5.06 7.96
N LEU A 247 19.83 5.47 7.28
CA LEU A 247 18.59 5.92 7.88
C LEU A 247 17.86 4.76 8.57
N THR A 248 17.35 5.00 9.77
CA THR A 248 16.48 4.01 10.44
C THR A 248 15.03 4.20 10.02
N MET A 249 14.22 3.14 10.11
CA MET A 249 12.77 3.20 9.85
C MET A 249 12.09 4.30 10.70
N ARG A 250 12.43 4.39 11.99
CA ARG A 250 11.90 5.44 12.87
C ARG A 250 12.22 6.83 12.36
N GLN A 251 13.48 7.10 11.95
CA GLN A 251 13.86 8.40 11.42
C GLN A 251 13.14 8.72 10.12
N TYR A 252 12.96 7.71 9.25
CA TYR A 252 12.21 7.85 8.01
C TYR A 252 10.77 8.33 8.26
N TYR A 253 10.03 7.61 9.11
CA TYR A 253 8.63 7.97 9.37
C TYR A 253 8.50 9.24 10.20
N CYS A 254 9.38 9.51 11.15
CA CYS A 254 9.42 10.81 11.84
C CYS A 254 9.62 11.97 10.86
N PHE A 255 10.50 11.80 9.86
CA PHE A 255 10.69 12.81 8.82
C PHE A 255 9.43 12.99 7.95
N ARG A 256 8.75 11.89 7.61
CA ARG A 256 7.51 11.93 6.83
C ARG A 256 6.34 12.58 7.58
N LEU A 257 6.24 12.33 8.89
CA LEU A 257 5.19 12.87 9.77
C LEU A 257 5.45 14.31 10.19
N GLN A 258 6.66 14.82 10.06
CA GLN A 258 6.99 16.16 10.48
C GLN A 258 6.22 17.19 9.66
N GLN A 259 5.42 18.03 10.33
CA GLN A 259 4.79 19.20 9.70
C GLN A 259 5.84 20.15 9.17
N ARG A 260 5.62 20.64 7.95
CA ARG A 260 6.47 21.65 7.33
C ARG A 260 5.61 22.81 6.86
N LEU A 261 6.04 24.02 7.19
CA LEU A 261 5.43 25.24 6.69
C LEU A 261 5.33 25.17 5.15
N MET A 262 4.16 25.46 4.62
CA MET A 262 3.83 25.54 3.19
C MET A 262 3.61 24.21 2.42
N ARG A 263 3.43 23.06 3.09
CA ARG A 263 3.05 21.82 2.37
C ARG A 263 1.91 21.10 3.05
N ASP A 264 0.85 20.85 2.30
CA ASP A 264 -0.19 19.91 2.68
C ASP A 264 0.41 18.50 2.77
N THR A 265 0.55 17.99 3.97
CA THR A 265 1.08 16.67 4.18
C THR A 265 -0.10 15.70 4.26
N LEU A 266 -0.42 15.05 3.13
CA LEU A 266 -1.42 14.00 3.04
C LEU A 266 -1.26 12.96 4.18
N TYR A 267 -0.01 12.58 4.43
CA TYR A 267 0.37 11.62 5.46
C TYR A 267 -0.14 12.04 6.84
N PHE A 268 0.01 13.32 7.20
CA PHE A 268 -0.43 13.84 8.50
C PHE A 268 -1.96 13.84 8.60
N LYS A 269 -2.65 14.38 7.59
CA LYS A 269 -4.12 14.42 7.58
C LYS A 269 -4.74 13.02 7.65
N LEU A 270 -4.21 12.05 6.90
CA LEU A 270 -4.72 10.68 6.91
C LEU A 270 -4.45 9.95 8.23
N VAL A 271 -3.29 10.18 8.85
CA VAL A 271 -2.94 9.58 10.15
C VAL A 271 -3.80 10.17 11.28
N ASP A 272 -4.00 11.50 11.30
CA ASP A 272 -4.86 12.15 12.29
C ASP A 272 -6.30 11.64 12.23
N TYR A 273 -6.90 11.55 11.05
CA TYR A 273 -8.24 10.98 10.89
C TYR A 273 -8.30 9.49 11.25
N SER A 274 -7.20 8.75 11.14
CA SER A 274 -7.16 7.35 11.53
C SER A 274 -7.02 7.12 13.04
N ASN A 275 -6.51 8.09 13.80
CA ASN A 275 -6.29 7.99 15.24
C ASN A 275 -7.47 8.53 16.08
N ASN A 276 -8.38 9.30 15.49
CA ASN A 276 -9.49 9.94 16.19
C ASN A 276 -10.79 9.11 16.20
N ILE A 277 -10.70 7.78 15.99
CA ILE A 277 -11.85 6.86 16.05
C ILE A 277 -11.46 5.69 17.01
#